data_a7b98d9a03a80c104437c49efd379274
#
_entry.id   a7b98d9a03a80c104437c49efd379274
#
_cell.length_a   1.000
_cell.length_b   1.000
_cell.length_c   1.000
_cell.angle_alpha   90.00
_cell.angle_beta   90.00
_cell.angle_gamma   90.00
#
_symmetry.space_group_name_H-M   'P 1'
#
loop_
_entity.id
_entity.type
_entity.pdbx_description
1 polymer ?
#
loop_
_entity_poly.entity_id
_entity_poly.type
_entity_poly.pdbx_seq_one_letter_code
_entity_poly.pdbx_strand_id
1 'polypeptide(L)'
;MREEIKKKIEDAEVILVGLGEDFNNTRVLHQDERYLSGKNLLMEEGYHWLVPMWAEYCSSGDGDEQLRQALDKLEKLLEGKNYFIVSVSTQPEIMKKAWKNGNCVMPCGGSWQKQCVMGCEGQIMETTAEDMEKLKAAFEQLWEGKFPEDGIPELGSCKKCGRSMVLNNIYAESYDESGYQEKWKQYTKWLQGTINRRLLILELGVSLQFPTVIRWPFEKVAFYNQKAFLYRVNEKLYQMTKELSDRGTGIEKNAIDWINEL
;
A
#
# COMPACT_ATOMS: atom_id res chain seq x y z
N MET A 1 -3.80 27.11 1.21
CA MET A 1 -3.56 25.67 1.41
C MET A 1 -2.50 25.09 0.46
N ARG A 2 -2.65 25.11 -0.90
CA ARG A 2 -1.61 24.56 -1.82
C ARG A 2 -0.23 25.20 -1.63
N GLU A 3 -0.13 26.51 -1.60
CA GLU A 3 1.14 27.22 -1.40
C GLU A 3 1.75 26.97 -0.01
N GLU A 4 0.92 26.82 1.00
CA GLU A 4 1.36 26.48 2.35
C GLU A 4 1.98 25.09 2.41
N ILE A 5 1.33 24.10 1.78
CA ILE A 5 1.83 22.72 1.72
C ILE A 5 3.16 22.65 0.96
N LYS A 6 3.25 23.32 -0.19
CA LYS A 6 4.49 23.41 -0.96
C LYS A 6 5.61 24.01 -0.12
N LYS A 7 5.32 25.11 0.58
CA LYS A 7 6.27 25.75 1.50
C LYS A 7 6.71 24.79 2.62
N LYS A 8 5.77 24.03 3.22
CA LYS A 8 6.09 23.02 4.25
C LYS A 8 6.99 21.91 3.68
N ILE A 9 6.74 21.47 2.43
CA ILE A 9 7.60 20.50 1.74
C ILE A 9 8.99 21.11 1.49
N GLU A 10 9.06 22.37 1.04
CA GLU A 10 10.34 23.05 0.81
C GLU A 10 11.15 23.21 2.08
N ASP A 11 10.51 23.63 3.18
CA ASP A 11 11.14 23.89 4.47
C ASP A 11 11.54 22.60 5.22
N ALA A 12 10.99 21.46 4.86
CA ALA A 12 11.27 20.18 5.51
C ALA A 12 12.68 19.68 5.21
N GLU A 13 13.37 19.24 6.26
CA GLU A 13 14.69 18.55 6.15
C GLU A 13 14.51 17.06 5.81
N VAL A 14 13.41 16.49 6.29
CA VAL A 14 13.05 15.09 6.08
C VAL A 14 11.53 14.96 5.95
N ILE A 15 11.07 14.00 5.13
CA ILE A 15 9.64 13.79 4.86
C ILE A 15 9.30 12.32 5.08
N LEU A 16 8.35 12.05 5.96
CA LEU A 16 7.77 10.73 6.17
C LEU A 16 6.41 10.65 5.48
N VAL A 17 6.23 9.68 4.60
CA VAL A 17 4.99 9.51 3.84
C VAL A 17 4.34 8.18 4.21
N GLY A 18 3.07 8.22 4.59
CA GLY A 18 2.23 7.04 4.78
C GLY A 18 1.18 6.96 3.68
N LEU A 19 1.20 5.90 2.89
CA LEU A 19 0.19 5.63 1.87
C LEU A 19 -0.78 4.57 2.39
N GLY A 20 -2.01 4.99 2.62
CA GLY A 20 -3.06 4.13 3.16
C GLY A 20 -3.85 3.38 2.09
N GLU A 21 -5.02 2.91 2.51
CA GLU A 21 -5.90 2.05 1.71
C GLU A 21 -6.59 2.80 0.54
N ASP A 22 -6.64 4.14 0.55
CA ASP A 22 -7.09 4.91 -0.62
C ASP A 22 -6.27 4.55 -1.88
N PHE A 23 -4.99 4.20 -1.69
CA PHE A 23 -4.09 3.80 -2.78
C PHE A 23 -4.32 2.37 -3.29
N ASN A 24 -5.22 1.60 -2.72
CA ASN A 24 -5.71 0.36 -3.32
C ASN A 24 -6.68 0.63 -4.49
N ASN A 25 -7.09 1.88 -4.66
CA ASN A 25 -7.97 2.35 -5.73
C ASN A 25 -9.30 1.56 -5.85
N THR A 26 -9.77 1.00 -4.74
CA THR A 26 -10.98 0.17 -4.71
C THR A 26 -12.27 0.97 -4.61
N ARG A 27 -12.19 2.31 -4.46
CA ARG A 27 -13.36 3.19 -4.27
C ARG A 27 -14.39 3.04 -5.41
N VAL A 28 -13.90 2.99 -6.64
CA VAL A 28 -14.75 2.83 -7.84
C VAL A 28 -15.35 1.43 -7.94
N LEU A 29 -14.73 0.44 -7.30
CA LEU A 29 -15.15 -0.97 -7.35
C LEU A 29 -16.27 -1.31 -6.34
N HIS A 30 -16.50 -0.45 -5.32
CA HIS A 30 -17.52 -0.75 -4.29
C HIS A 30 -18.96 -0.85 -4.81
N GLN A 31 -19.23 -0.34 -6.01
CA GLN A 31 -20.52 -0.40 -6.69
C GLN A 31 -20.49 -1.28 -7.94
N ASP A 32 -19.34 -1.87 -8.27
CA ASP A 32 -19.20 -2.76 -9.41
C ASP A 32 -19.65 -4.19 -9.04
N GLU A 33 -20.77 -4.61 -9.61
CA GLU A 33 -21.37 -5.93 -9.33
C GLU A 33 -20.44 -7.09 -9.73
N ARG A 34 -19.63 -6.94 -10.78
CA ARG A 34 -18.69 -7.97 -11.25
C ARG A 34 -17.54 -8.12 -10.29
N TYR A 35 -16.98 -6.98 -9.84
CA TYR A 35 -15.95 -6.99 -8.79
C TYR A 35 -16.47 -7.69 -7.52
N LEU A 36 -17.65 -7.28 -7.05
CA LEU A 36 -18.25 -7.84 -5.83
C LEU A 36 -18.55 -9.33 -5.96
N SER A 37 -19.08 -9.78 -7.11
CA SER A 37 -19.34 -11.18 -7.38
C SER A 37 -18.07 -12.01 -7.37
N GLY A 38 -17.05 -11.62 -8.14
CA GLY A 38 -15.77 -12.35 -8.19
C GLY A 38 -15.04 -12.35 -6.85
N LYS A 39 -15.07 -11.22 -6.11
CA LYS A 39 -14.54 -11.14 -4.75
C LYS A 39 -15.23 -12.15 -3.83
N ASN A 40 -16.56 -12.24 -3.85
CA ASN A 40 -17.29 -13.16 -3.00
C ASN A 40 -16.94 -14.61 -3.34
N LEU A 41 -16.87 -14.98 -4.62
CA LEU A 41 -16.45 -16.30 -5.05
C LEU A 41 -15.04 -16.65 -4.53
N LEU A 42 -14.07 -15.73 -4.65
CA LEU A 42 -12.72 -15.93 -4.13
C LEU A 42 -12.70 -16.11 -2.60
N MET A 43 -13.53 -15.33 -1.88
CA MET A 43 -13.62 -15.41 -0.41
C MET A 43 -14.26 -16.72 0.05
N GLU A 44 -15.35 -17.17 -0.59
CA GLU A 44 -16.07 -18.42 -0.27
C GLU A 44 -15.18 -19.65 -0.51
N GLU A 45 -14.37 -19.62 -1.56
CA GLU A 45 -13.44 -20.70 -1.90
C GLU A 45 -12.08 -20.62 -1.20
N GLY A 46 -11.89 -19.64 -0.28
CA GLY A 46 -10.67 -19.52 0.54
C GLY A 46 -9.48 -18.84 -0.12
N TYR A 47 -9.66 -18.21 -1.29
CA TYR A 47 -8.59 -17.52 -2.03
C TYR A 47 -8.46 -16.04 -1.64
N HIS A 48 -8.49 -15.73 -0.35
CA HIS A 48 -8.40 -14.36 0.19
C HIS A 48 -7.18 -13.59 -0.34
N TRP A 49 -6.07 -14.27 -0.51
CA TRP A 49 -4.81 -13.70 -1.00
C TRP A 49 -4.87 -13.22 -2.45
N LEU A 50 -5.89 -13.62 -3.23
CA LEU A 50 -6.11 -13.14 -4.60
C LEU A 50 -6.97 -11.87 -4.66
N VAL A 51 -7.71 -11.54 -3.61
CA VAL A 51 -8.63 -10.39 -3.63
C VAL A 51 -7.95 -9.06 -4.01
N PRO A 52 -6.73 -8.73 -3.52
CA PRO A 52 -6.02 -7.54 -3.99
C PRO A 52 -5.74 -7.53 -5.48
N MET A 53 -5.27 -8.65 -6.02
CA MET A 53 -4.97 -8.78 -7.46
C MET A 53 -6.25 -8.79 -8.31
N TRP A 54 -7.35 -9.35 -7.80
CA TRP A 54 -8.66 -9.24 -8.44
C TRP A 54 -9.15 -7.79 -8.52
N ALA A 55 -8.96 -7.01 -7.45
CA ALA A 55 -9.25 -5.59 -7.46
C ALA A 55 -8.39 -4.83 -8.50
N GLU A 56 -7.11 -5.16 -8.61
CA GLU A 56 -6.21 -4.62 -9.64
C GLU A 56 -6.72 -4.97 -11.06
N TYR A 57 -7.10 -6.22 -11.29
CA TYR A 57 -7.65 -6.67 -12.57
C TYR A 57 -8.92 -5.90 -12.96
N CYS A 58 -9.84 -5.73 -12.02
CA CYS A 58 -11.10 -5.02 -12.24
C CYS A 58 -10.92 -3.50 -12.41
N SER A 59 -9.91 -2.90 -11.80
CA SER A 59 -9.61 -1.46 -11.90
C SER A 59 -8.76 -1.08 -13.10
N SER A 60 -8.34 -2.04 -13.92
CA SER A 60 -7.56 -1.77 -15.13
C SER A 60 -8.35 -0.88 -16.10
N GLY A 61 -8.04 0.42 -16.15
CA GLY A 61 -8.75 1.45 -16.92
C GLY A 61 -8.57 2.84 -16.31
N ASP A 62 -9.62 3.67 -16.36
CA ASP A 62 -9.58 5.08 -15.91
C ASP A 62 -9.17 5.25 -14.44
N GLY A 63 -9.50 4.27 -13.57
CA GLY A 63 -9.11 4.30 -12.17
C GLY A 63 -7.60 4.23 -11.93
N ASP A 64 -6.87 3.47 -12.76
CA ASP A 64 -5.42 3.36 -12.69
C ASP A 64 -4.71 4.65 -13.11
N GLU A 65 -5.31 5.42 -14.01
CA GLU A 65 -4.74 6.69 -14.48
C GLU A 65 -4.68 7.73 -13.36
N GLN A 66 -5.73 7.86 -12.55
CA GLN A 66 -5.73 8.79 -11.41
C GLN A 66 -4.68 8.42 -10.35
N LEU A 67 -4.54 7.13 -10.06
CA LEU A 67 -3.51 6.63 -9.16
C LEU A 67 -2.11 6.91 -9.71
N ARG A 68 -1.86 6.61 -11.00
CA ARG A 68 -0.57 6.89 -11.65
C ARG A 68 -0.21 8.36 -11.60
N GLN A 69 -1.16 9.25 -11.94
CA GLN A 69 -0.97 10.70 -11.88
C GLN A 69 -0.64 11.17 -10.45
N ALA A 70 -1.34 10.65 -9.43
CA ALA A 70 -1.06 10.99 -8.04
C ALA A 70 0.34 10.52 -7.62
N LEU A 71 0.75 9.31 -7.99
CA LEU A 71 2.08 8.79 -7.70
C LEU A 71 3.19 9.58 -8.43
N ASP A 72 2.97 9.98 -9.68
CA ASP A 72 3.91 10.83 -10.45
C ASP A 72 4.07 12.21 -9.80
N LYS A 73 2.97 12.81 -9.35
CA LYS A 73 3.02 14.08 -8.63
C LYS A 73 3.71 13.96 -7.28
N LEU A 74 3.41 12.90 -6.54
CA LEU A 74 4.07 12.64 -5.25
C LEU A 74 5.59 12.47 -5.45
N GLU A 75 6.01 11.72 -6.46
CA GLU A 75 7.42 11.54 -6.80
C GLU A 75 8.10 12.89 -7.08
N LYS A 76 7.47 13.76 -7.88
CA LYS A 76 7.97 15.13 -8.15
C LYS A 76 8.04 15.99 -6.90
N LEU A 77 7.05 15.92 -6.00
CA LEU A 77 7.05 16.66 -4.73
C LEU A 77 8.17 16.22 -3.79
N LEU A 78 8.58 14.96 -3.89
CA LEU A 78 9.66 14.38 -3.07
C LEU A 78 11.03 14.49 -3.74
N GLU A 79 11.11 15.01 -4.96
CA GLU A 79 12.38 15.15 -5.69
C GLU A 79 13.37 16.02 -4.92
N GLY A 80 14.62 15.54 -4.81
CA GLY A 80 15.68 16.22 -4.06
C GLY A 80 15.54 16.16 -2.53
N LYS A 81 14.47 15.59 -1.98
CA LYS A 81 14.25 15.47 -0.53
C LYS A 81 14.83 14.19 0.06
N ASN A 82 15.06 14.22 1.37
CA ASN A 82 15.33 13.04 2.17
C ASN A 82 14.00 12.52 2.71
N TYR A 83 13.49 11.43 2.17
CA TYR A 83 12.18 10.90 2.53
C TYR A 83 12.18 9.38 2.72
N PHE A 84 11.14 8.88 3.36
CA PHE A 84 10.79 7.46 3.37
C PHE A 84 9.28 7.28 3.24
N ILE A 85 8.86 6.25 2.50
CA ILE A 85 7.46 5.89 2.28
C ILE A 85 7.15 4.59 3.01
N VAL A 86 6.06 4.57 3.78
CA VAL A 86 5.47 3.36 4.36
C VAL A 86 4.08 3.22 3.74
N SER A 87 3.79 2.09 3.08
CA SER A 87 2.50 1.88 2.44
C SER A 87 1.83 0.61 2.93
N VAL A 88 0.55 0.71 3.28
CA VAL A 88 -0.33 -0.45 3.53
C VAL A 88 -1.13 -0.86 2.30
N SER A 89 -0.96 -0.15 1.19
CA SER A 89 -1.52 -0.55 -0.09
C SER A 89 -0.81 -1.78 -0.64
N THR A 90 -1.55 -2.64 -1.32
CA THR A 90 -1.04 -3.83 -2.03
C THR A 90 -0.85 -3.58 -3.53
N GLN A 91 -0.99 -2.33 -3.99
CA GLN A 91 -0.91 -1.96 -5.39
C GLN A 91 0.52 -2.01 -5.93
N PRO A 92 0.76 -2.79 -7.00
CA PRO A 92 2.10 -2.94 -7.59
C PRO A 92 2.63 -1.65 -8.22
N GLU A 93 1.75 -0.70 -8.58
CA GLU A 93 2.15 0.60 -9.13
C GLU A 93 3.04 1.39 -8.16
N ILE A 94 2.80 1.26 -6.85
CA ILE A 94 3.65 1.87 -5.83
C ILE A 94 5.04 1.21 -5.82
N MET A 95 5.10 -0.12 -5.95
CA MET A 95 6.35 -0.88 -5.95
C MET A 95 7.17 -0.65 -7.22
N LYS A 96 6.50 -0.44 -8.37
CA LYS A 96 7.13 -0.17 -9.67
C LYS A 96 7.79 1.21 -9.75
N LYS A 97 7.43 2.16 -8.86
CA LYS A 97 8.04 3.49 -8.83
C LYS A 97 9.50 3.43 -8.39
N ALA A 98 10.33 4.22 -9.08
CA ALA A 98 11.75 4.35 -8.79
C ALA A 98 12.02 5.30 -7.60
N TRP A 99 11.43 4.99 -6.42
CA TRP A 99 11.68 5.80 -5.22
C TRP A 99 13.17 5.90 -4.92
N LYS A 100 13.63 7.11 -4.63
CA LYS A 100 15.05 7.38 -4.35
C LYS A 100 15.62 6.38 -3.33
N ASN A 101 16.69 5.69 -3.70
CA ASN A 101 17.36 4.68 -2.87
C ASN A 101 16.45 3.51 -2.45
N GLY A 102 15.33 3.28 -3.14
CA GLY A 102 14.33 2.30 -2.74
C GLY A 102 13.70 2.59 -1.37
N ASN A 103 13.56 3.87 -1.00
CA ASN A 103 13.00 4.32 0.28
C ASN A 103 11.48 4.15 0.33
N CYS A 104 11.03 2.93 0.10
CA CYS A 104 9.64 2.51 0.24
C CYS A 104 9.57 1.13 0.86
N VAL A 105 8.67 0.94 1.83
CA VAL A 105 8.34 -0.35 2.41
C VAL A 105 6.83 -0.58 2.36
N MET A 106 6.44 -1.81 1.99
CA MET A 106 5.05 -2.23 1.84
C MET A 106 4.78 -3.47 2.70
N PRO A 107 4.47 -3.28 4.01
CA PRO A 107 4.33 -4.40 4.96
C PRO A 107 3.13 -5.31 4.68
N CYS A 108 2.15 -4.86 3.91
CA CYS A 108 1.01 -5.69 3.52
C CYS A 108 1.29 -6.60 2.31
N GLY A 109 2.49 -6.50 1.72
CA GLY A 109 2.85 -7.30 0.53
C GLY A 109 2.02 -6.96 -0.70
N GLY A 110 1.98 -7.86 -1.67
CA GLY A 110 1.24 -7.65 -2.92
C GLY A 110 1.38 -8.81 -3.90
N SER A 111 1.23 -8.51 -5.20
CA SER A 111 1.26 -9.51 -6.27
C SER A 111 2.68 -9.81 -6.81
N TRP A 112 3.70 -9.06 -6.42
CA TRP A 112 5.09 -9.18 -6.95
C TRP A 112 5.92 -10.28 -6.29
N GLN A 113 5.45 -10.87 -5.19
CA GLN A 113 6.11 -11.98 -4.50
C GLN A 113 5.11 -13.08 -4.19
N LYS A 114 5.63 -14.31 -4.12
CA LYS A 114 4.90 -15.49 -3.69
C LYS A 114 5.63 -16.20 -2.56
N GLN A 115 4.87 -16.87 -1.70
CA GLN A 115 5.33 -17.58 -0.52
C GLN A 115 4.73 -18.98 -0.47
N CYS A 116 5.28 -19.85 0.39
CA CYS A 116 4.63 -21.10 0.73
C CYS A 116 3.30 -20.87 1.46
N VAL A 117 2.23 -21.55 1.08
CA VAL A 117 0.93 -21.50 1.76
C VAL A 117 1.03 -21.83 3.25
N MET A 118 1.99 -22.67 3.64
CA MET A 118 2.25 -23.05 5.04
C MET A 118 3.19 -22.08 5.79
N GLY A 119 3.57 -20.95 5.19
CA GLY A 119 4.51 -20.00 5.80
C GLY A 119 5.91 -20.57 6.03
N CYS A 120 6.40 -21.46 5.18
CA CYS A 120 7.76 -22.00 5.31
C CYS A 120 8.80 -20.90 5.18
N GLU A 121 9.54 -20.63 6.25
CA GLU A 121 10.58 -19.60 6.30
C GLU A 121 11.59 -19.69 5.14
N GLY A 122 11.94 -18.53 4.56
CA GLY A 122 12.91 -18.43 3.48
C GLY A 122 12.41 -18.94 2.12
N GLN A 123 11.11 -19.09 1.93
CA GLN A 123 10.50 -19.52 0.67
C GLN A 123 9.77 -18.36 -0.03
N ILE A 124 10.26 -17.12 0.12
CA ILE A 124 9.80 -15.97 -0.67
C ILE A 124 10.47 -16.02 -2.04
N MET A 125 9.68 -15.89 -3.09
CA MET A 125 10.12 -15.84 -4.48
C MET A 125 9.41 -14.72 -5.21
N GLU A 126 10.04 -14.14 -6.23
CA GLU A 126 9.35 -13.21 -7.13
C GLU A 126 8.30 -13.99 -7.96
N THR A 127 7.17 -13.34 -8.23
CA THR A 127 6.19 -13.83 -9.18
C THR A 127 6.71 -13.66 -10.60
N THR A 128 6.44 -14.65 -11.46
CA THR A 128 6.86 -14.63 -12.86
C THR A 128 5.75 -14.08 -13.76
N ALA A 129 6.11 -13.71 -14.99
CA ALA A 129 5.11 -13.35 -16.00
C ALA A 129 4.14 -14.51 -16.27
N GLU A 130 4.63 -15.76 -16.24
CA GLU A 130 3.80 -16.96 -16.40
C GLU A 130 2.79 -17.11 -15.26
N ASP A 131 3.19 -16.86 -13.99
CA ASP A 131 2.27 -16.85 -12.85
C ASP A 131 1.14 -15.85 -13.07
N MET A 132 1.48 -14.62 -13.54
CA MET A 132 0.51 -13.56 -13.78
C MET A 132 -0.46 -13.90 -14.91
N GLU A 133 0.02 -14.49 -16.01
CA GLU A 133 -0.83 -14.91 -17.13
C GLU A 133 -1.81 -16.01 -16.71
N LYS A 134 -1.36 -16.99 -15.93
CA LYS A 134 -2.24 -18.04 -15.39
C LYS A 134 -3.36 -17.47 -14.53
N LEU A 135 -3.04 -16.53 -13.63
CA LEU A 135 -4.03 -15.89 -12.77
C LEU A 135 -5.01 -15.02 -13.56
N LYS A 136 -4.54 -14.30 -14.57
CA LYS A 136 -5.42 -13.51 -15.45
C LYS A 136 -6.43 -14.38 -16.18
N ALA A 137 -6.02 -15.53 -16.71
CA ALA A 137 -6.94 -16.47 -17.36
C ALA A 137 -8.04 -16.98 -16.41
N ALA A 138 -7.71 -17.18 -15.11
CA ALA A 138 -8.70 -17.50 -14.10
C ALA A 138 -9.66 -16.30 -13.80
N PHE A 139 -9.11 -15.08 -13.81
CA PHE A 139 -9.91 -13.86 -13.60
C PHE A 139 -10.88 -13.56 -14.75
N GLU A 140 -10.61 -13.97 -15.97
CA GLU A 140 -11.56 -13.86 -17.07
C GLU A 140 -12.86 -14.64 -16.77
N GLN A 141 -12.75 -15.84 -16.19
CA GLN A 141 -13.92 -16.63 -15.78
C GLN A 141 -14.67 -15.97 -14.60
N LEU A 142 -13.92 -15.46 -13.60
CA LEU A 142 -14.52 -14.69 -12.50
C LEU A 142 -15.24 -13.44 -12.98
N TRP A 143 -14.73 -12.79 -14.04
CA TRP A 143 -15.36 -11.63 -14.67
C TRP A 143 -16.71 -11.97 -15.33
N GLU A 144 -16.87 -13.23 -15.77
CA GLU A 144 -18.12 -13.77 -16.27
C GLU A 144 -19.07 -14.24 -15.15
N GLY A 145 -18.70 -14.08 -13.89
CA GLY A 145 -19.48 -14.47 -12.73
C GLY A 145 -19.40 -15.97 -12.39
N LYS A 146 -18.36 -16.66 -12.86
CA LYS A 146 -18.14 -18.09 -12.60
C LYS A 146 -16.80 -18.31 -11.88
N PHE A 147 -16.80 -19.21 -10.91
CA PHE A 147 -15.53 -19.71 -10.39
C PHE A 147 -14.90 -20.65 -11.43
N PRO A 148 -13.55 -20.57 -11.64
CA PRO A 148 -12.88 -21.42 -12.62
C PRO A 148 -13.14 -22.93 -12.38
N GLU A 149 -13.59 -23.65 -13.40
CA GLU A 149 -13.94 -25.08 -13.29
C GLU A 149 -12.75 -25.94 -12.83
N ASP A 150 -11.54 -25.62 -13.29
CA ASP A 150 -10.29 -26.30 -12.92
C ASP A 150 -9.67 -25.73 -11.62
N GLY A 151 -10.37 -24.81 -10.93
CA GLY A 151 -9.86 -24.07 -9.78
C GLY A 151 -8.85 -22.98 -10.13
N ILE A 152 -8.25 -22.39 -9.09
CA ILE A 152 -7.19 -21.38 -9.27
C ILE A 152 -5.87 -22.08 -9.59
N PRO A 153 -5.14 -21.64 -10.64
CA PRO A 153 -3.87 -22.22 -11.02
C PRO A 153 -2.82 -22.17 -9.92
N GLU A 154 -2.05 -23.24 -9.76
CA GLU A 154 -0.92 -23.26 -8.83
C GLU A 154 0.23 -22.36 -9.30
N LEU A 155 0.79 -21.58 -8.36
CA LEU A 155 1.95 -20.71 -8.59
C LEU A 155 3.29 -21.45 -8.36
N GLY A 156 3.27 -22.77 -8.46
CA GLY A 156 4.41 -23.64 -8.20
C GLY A 156 4.39 -24.26 -6.80
N SER A 157 5.45 -25.00 -6.46
CA SER A 157 5.55 -25.75 -5.21
C SER A 157 6.68 -25.26 -4.33
N CYS A 158 6.45 -25.25 -3.03
CA CYS A 158 7.46 -24.92 -2.01
C CYS A 158 8.59 -25.96 -2.02
N LYS A 159 9.83 -25.52 -2.13
CA LYS A 159 11.02 -26.38 -2.12
C LYS A 159 11.23 -27.11 -0.79
N LYS A 160 10.66 -26.58 0.31
CA LYS A 160 10.85 -27.12 1.66
C LYS A 160 9.82 -28.16 2.03
N CYS A 161 8.54 -27.98 1.66
CA CYS A 161 7.46 -28.89 2.07
C CYS A 161 6.61 -29.45 0.92
N GLY A 162 6.87 -29.05 -0.33
CA GLY A 162 6.14 -29.49 -1.52
C GLY A 162 4.72 -28.91 -1.68
N ARG A 163 4.22 -28.11 -0.73
CA ARG A 163 2.90 -27.48 -0.82
C ARG A 163 2.91 -26.31 -1.79
N SER A 164 1.72 -25.92 -2.26
CA SER A 164 1.51 -24.84 -3.22
C SER A 164 2.06 -23.49 -2.74
N MET A 165 2.46 -22.66 -3.71
CA MET A 165 2.80 -21.27 -3.49
C MET A 165 1.56 -20.38 -3.68
N VAL A 166 1.47 -19.32 -2.86
CA VAL A 166 0.42 -18.28 -2.91
C VAL A 166 1.06 -16.90 -2.97
N LEU A 167 0.34 -15.85 -3.36
CA LEU A 167 0.89 -14.48 -3.33
C LEU A 167 1.24 -14.08 -1.89
N ASN A 168 2.38 -13.42 -1.73
CA ASN A 168 2.86 -12.93 -0.43
C ASN A 168 2.20 -11.60 -0.10
N ASN A 169 1.05 -11.66 0.56
CA ASN A 169 0.36 -10.50 1.08
C ASN A 169 -0.38 -10.83 2.38
N ILE A 170 -0.83 -9.78 3.09
CA ILE A 170 -1.45 -9.85 4.42
C ILE A 170 -2.73 -10.71 4.46
N TYR A 171 -3.32 -11.05 3.33
CA TYR A 171 -4.50 -11.89 3.22
C TYR A 171 -4.17 -13.38 3.04
N ALA A 172 -2.89 -13.74 2.93
CA ALA A 172 -2.47 -15.14 3.00
C ALA A 172 -2.59 -15.65 4.43
N GLU A 173 -3.09 -16.88 4.63
CA GLU A 173 -3.37 -17.46 5.94
C GLU A 173 -2.12 -17.51 6.85
N SER A 174 -0.96 -17.81 6.28
CA SER A 174 0.33 -17.84 6.98
C SER A 174 1.28 -16.82 6.34
N TYR A 175 0.94 -15.51 6.43
CA TYR A 175 1.72 -14.46 5.81
C TYR A 175 3.18 -14.43 6.30
N ASP A 176 4.12 -14.55 5.37
CA ASP A 176 5.56 -14.49 5.66
C ASP A 176 6.08 -13.06 5.53
N GLU A 177 6.30 -12.42 6.69
CA GLU A 177 6.77 -11.03 6.79
C GLU A 177 8.22 -10.84 6.31
N SER A 178 8.98 -11.91 6.09
CA SER A 178 10.37 -11.81 5.64
C SER A 178 10.50 -11.10 4.28
N GLY A 179 9.42 -11.09 3.48
CA GLY A 179 9.37 -10.40 2.20
C GLY A 179 9.59 -8.88 2.27
N TYR A 180 9.31 -8.24 3.40
CA TYR A 180 9.53 -6.79 3.59
C TYR A 180 10.51 -6.44 4.71
N GLN A 181 10.96 -7.41 5.53
CA GLN A 181 11.73 -7.14 6.76
C GLN A 181 13.00 -6.30 6.52
N GLU A 182 13.73 -6.54 5.44
CA GLU A 182 14.95 -5.78 5.17
C GLU A 182 14.65 -4.29 4.90
N LYS A 183 13.57 -4.00 4.17
CA LYS A 183 13.10 -2.63 3.95
C LYS A 183 12.56 -1.99 5.23
N TRP A 184 11.93 -2.78 6.10
CA TRP A 184 11.48 -2.31 7.41
C TRP A 184 12.65 -1.93 8.32
N LYS A 185 13.74 -2.68 8.32
CA LYS A 185 14.98 -2.33 9.04
C LYS A 185 15.57 -1.02 8.49
N GLN A 186 15.60 -0.85 7.16
CA GLN A 186 16.04 0.40 6.54
C GLN A 186 15.17 1.59 6.96
N TYR A 187 13.84 1.43 6.95
CA TYR A 187 12.89 2.43 7.45
C TYR A 187 13.17 2.80 8.92
N THR A 188 13.29 1.81 9.79
CA THR A 188 13.52 2.03 11.22
C THR A 188 14.84 2.80 11.47
N LYS A 189 15.90 2.42 10.76
CA LYS A 189 17.17 3.13 10.82
C LYS A 189 17.04 4.57 10.30
N TRP A 190 16.35 4.78 9.19
CA TRP A 190 16.10 6.11 8.66
C TRP A 190 15.30 6.97 9.64
N LEU A 191 14.25 6.41 10.24
CA LEU A 191 13.37 7.10 11.19
C LEU A 191 14.14 7.59 12.42
N GLN A 192 15.09 6.80 12.95
CA GLN A 192 15.97 7.22 14.05
C GLN A 192 16.76 8.48 13.68
N GLY A 193 17.16 8.62 12.41
CA GLY A 193 17.86 9.81 11.90
C GLY A 193 17.00 11.06 11.76
N THR A 194 15.67 10.99 12.02
CA THR A 194 14.76 12.15 11.92
C THR A 194 14.56 12.89 13.23
N ILE A 195 15.09 12.39 14.33
CA ILE A 195 14.95 12.99 15.68
C ILE A 195 15.47 14.42 15.66
N ASN A 196 14.66 15.37 16.21
CA ASN A 196 14.96 16.80 16.28
C ASN A 196 15.14 17.52 14.93
N ARG A 197 14.83 16.88 13.81
CA ARG A 197 14.82 17.53 12.49
C ARG A 197 13.43 18.11 12.17
N ARG A 198 13.39 19.08 11.24
CA ARG A 198 12.11 19.57 10.68
C ARG A 198 11.52 18.47 9.82
N LEU A 199 10.67 17.64 10.44
CA LEU A 199 10.04 16.47 9.83
C LEU A 199 8.63 16.85 9.36
N LEU A 200 8.38 16.74 8.07
CA LEU A 200 7.03 16.75 7.53
C LEU A 200 6.50 15.33 7.46
N ILE A 201 5.33 15.09 7.99
CA ILE A 201 4.63 13.81 7.93
C ILE A 201 3.40 13.97 7.05
N LEU A 202 3.29 13.16 6.02
CA LEU A 202 2.14 13.08 5.11
C LEU A 202 1.45 11.73 5.34
N GLU A 203 0.34 11.72 6.06
CA GLU A 203 -0.52 10.55 6.25
C GLU A 203 -1.67 10.63 5.25
N LEU A 204 -1.61 9.81 4.21
CA LEU A 204 -2.44 9.93 3.02
C LEU A 204 -3.37 8.71 2.88
N GLY A 205 -4.67 8.90 3.03
CA GLY A 205 -5.70 7.87 2.84
C GLY A 205 -5.62 6.68 3.78
N VAL A 206 -5.10 6.89 5.01
CA VAL A 206 -4.89 5.83 6.00
C VAL A 206 -6.17 5.57 6.79
N SER A 207 -6.66 4.34 6.76
CA SER A 207 -7.82 3.88 7.54
C SER A 207 -7.42 3.33 8.92
N LEU A 208 -8.36 2.66 9.58
CA LEU A 208 -8.12 1.91 10.82
C LEU A 208 -8.01 0.39 10.58
N GLN A 209 -7.78 -0.05 9.34
CA GLN A 209 -7.60 -1.47 9.04
C GLN A 209 -6.24 -1.98 9.57
N PHE A 210 -5.17 -1.18 9.37
CA PHE A 210 -3.82 -1.49 9.85
C PHE A 210 -3.22 -0.33 10.66
N PRO A 211 -3.85 0.11 11.77
CA PRO A 211 -3.49 1.35 12.47
C PRO A 211 -2.10 1.29 13.11
N THR A 212 -1.59 0.11 13.38
CA THR A 212 -0.26 -0.13 13.97
C THR A 212 0.89 0.09 13.00
N VAL A 213 0.61 0.13 11.69
CA VAL A 213 1.65 0.30 10.66
C VAL A 213 1.95 1.78 10.40
N ILE A 214 0.93 2.62 10.22
CA ILE A 214 1.08 4.03 9.88
C ILE A 214 0.47 4.94 10.94
N ARG A 215 -0.83 4.88 11.20
CA ARG A 215 -1.56 5.86 11.97
C ARG A 215 -0.96 6.11 13.36
N TRP A 216 -0.88 5.10 14.19
CA TRP A 216 -0.36 5.25 15.56
C TRP A 216 1.15 5.53 15.60
N PRO A 217 2.01 4.86 14.82
CA PRO A 217 3.42 5.23 14.76
C PRO A 217 3.67 6.66 14.31
N PHE A 218 2.95 7.14 13.28
CA PHE A 218 3.13 8.49 12.76
C PHE A 218 2.68 9.57 13.75
N GLU A 219 1.55 9.36 14.44
CA GLU A 219 1.12 10.22 15.55
C GLU A 219 2.17 10.26 16.66
N LYS A 220 2.69 9.09 17.03
CA LYS A 220 3.73 8.99 18.07
C LYS A 220 5.00 9.73 17.66
N VAL A 221 5.43 9.61 16.42
CA VAL A 221 6.58 10.34 15.87
C VAL A 221 6.32 11.85 15.90
N ALA A 222 5.14 12.30 15.46
CA ALA A 222 4.75 13.71 15.50
C ALA A 222 4.68 14.25 16.94
N PHE A 223 4.20 13.46 17.87
CA PHE A 223 4.10 13.83 19.29
C PHE A 223 5.48 14.05 19.92
N TYR A 224 6.42 13.14 19.72
CA TYR A 224 7.75 13.23 20.34
C TYR A 224 8.70 14.20 19.62
N ASN A 225 8.58 14.38 18.31
CA ASN A 225 9.39 15.34 17.58
C ASN A 225 8.71 16.70 17.52
N GLN A 226 9.11 17.63 18.42
CA GLN A 226 8.54 18.97 18.53
C GLN A 226 8.71 19.84 17.27
N LYS A 227 9.57 19.44 16.33
CA LYS A 227 9.76 20.09 15.03
C LYS A 227 9.00 19.40 13.89
N ALA A 228 8.21 18.36 14.20
CA ALA A 228 7.39 17.68 13.21
C ALA A 228 6.09 18.46 12.93
N PHE A 229 5.61 18.32 11.70
CA PHE A 229 4.27 18.75 11.31
C PHE A 229 3.57 17.62 10.55
N LEU A 230 2.33 17.30 10.94
CA LEU A 230 1.55 16.20 10.36
C LEU A 230 0.40 16.72 9.50
N TYR A 231 0.37 16.37 8.22
CA TYR A 231 -0.85 16.41 7.41
C TYR A 231 -1.50 15.04 7.38
N ARG A 232 -2.77 14.98 7.75
CA ARG A 232 -3.62 13.80 7.65
C ARG A 232 -4.71 14.04 6.62
N VAL A 233 -4.63 13.36 5.50
CA VAL A 233 -5.61 13.45 4.41
C VAL A 233 -6.44 12.18 4.37
N ASN A 234 -7.73 12.29 4.65
CA ASN A 234 -8.67 11.17 4.59
C ASN A 234 -10.10 11.70 4.55
N GLU A 235 -10.99 11.11 3.79
CA GLU A 235 -12.40 11.55 3.67
C GLU A 235 -13.17 11.50 4.99
N LYS A 236 -12.87 10.54 5.86
CA LYS A 236 -13.64 10.27 7.09
C LYS A 236 -12.81 10.37 8.36
N LEU A 237 -11.55 9.98 8.30
CA LEU A 237 -10.67 9.83 9.46
C LEU A 237 -9.54 10.87 9.49
N TYR A 238 -9.86 12.12 9.10
CA TYR A 238 -8.91 13.23 9.00
C TYR A 238 -8.66 13.94 10.33
N GLN A 239 -9.47 13.70 11.37
CA GLN A 239 -9.43 14.45 12.63
C GLN A 239 -8.07 14.30 13.33
N MET A 240 -7.60 15.39 13.90
CA MET A 240 -6.37 15.42 14.68
C MET A 240 -6.66 15.23 16.16
N THR A 241 -5.71 14.61 16.88
CA THR A 241 -5.75 14.57 18.34
C THR A 241 -5.45 15.96 18.93
N LYS A 242 -5.90 16.21 20.18
CA LYS A 242 -5.66 17.49 20.85
C LYS A 242 -4.17 17.80 20.99
N GLU A 243 -3.37 16.79 21.22
CA GLU A 243 -1.92 16.88 21.41
C GLU A 243 -1.17 17.34 20.16
N LEU A 244 -1.79 17.18 18.99
CA LEU A 244 -1.21 17.55 17.69
C LEU A 244 -1.94 18.72 17.02
N SER A 245 -2.90 19.35 17.69
CA SER A 245 -3.74 20.43 17.11
C SER A 245 -2.97 21.65 16.64
N ASP A 246 -1.83 21.94 17.24
CA ASP A 246 -0.93 23.05 16.89
C ASP A 246 0.16 22.67 15.87
N ARG A 247 0.38 21.38 15.65
CA ARG A 247 1.42 20.82 14.80
C ARG A 247 0.90 19.81 13.78
N GLY A 248 -0.39 19.90 13.45
CA GLY A 248 -1.01 19.05 12.47
C GLY A 248 -2.26 19.67 11.85
N THR A 249 -2.58 19.24 10.66
CA THR A 249 -3.79 19.64 9.92
C THR A 249 -4.46 18.43 9.34
N GLY A 250 -5.73 18.22 9.70
CA GLY A 250 -6.62 17.25 9.08
C GLY A 250 -7.26 17.83 7.81
N ILE A 251 -7.29 17.07 6.76
CA ILE A 251 -7.87 17.45 5.46
C ILE A 251 -8.92 16.39 5.07
N GLU A 252 -10.18 16.83 5.03
CA GLU A 252 -11.33 15.99 4.65
C GLU A 252 -11.37 15.83 3.13
N LYS A 253 -10.61 14.87 2.61
CA LYS A 253 -10.52 14.57 1.19
C LYS A 253 -9.96 13.19 0.93
N ASN A 254 -10.33 12.57 -0.22
CA ASN A 254 -9.61 11.42 -0.73
C ASN A 254 -8.15 11.78 -1.04
N ALA A 255 -7.22 10.92 -0.68
CA ALA A 255 -5.79 11.24 -0.77
C ALA A 255 -5.29 11.32 -2.23
N ILE A 256 -5.81 10.47 -3.12
CA ILE A 256 -5.47 10.49 -4.55
C ILE A 256 -5.94 11.81 -5.18
N ASP A 257 -7.21 12.18 -4.93
CA ASP A 257 -7.79 13.43 -5.42
C ASP A 257 -7.01 14.64 -4.90
N TRP A 258 -6.65 14.62 -3.60
CA TRP A 258 -5.90 15.70 -2.98
C TRP A 258 -4.51 15.89 -3.62
N ILE A 259 -3.76 14.80 -3.84
CA ILE A 259 -2.46 14.87 -4.53
C ILE A 259 -2.65 15.38 -5.96
N ASN A 260 -3.68 14.91 -6.67
CA ASN A 260 -3.96 15.31 -8.04
C ASN A 260 -4.36 16.79 -8.17
N GLU A 261 -4.72 17.44 -7.07
CA GLU A 261 -4.99 18.89 -7.03
C GLU A 261 -3.77 19.73 -6.60
N LEU A 262 -2.70 19.15 -6.04
CA LEU A 262 -1.47 19.88 -5.72
C LEU A 262 -0.70 20.30 -6.95
#